data_56ec8028a65d1062018a5670794b8a38
#
_entry.id   56ec8028a65d1062018a5670794b8a38
#
_cell.length_a   1.000
_cell.length_b   1.000
_cell.length_c   1.000
_cell.angle_alpha   90.00
_cell.angle_beta   90.00
_cell.angle_gamma   90.00
#
_symmetry.space_group_name_H-M   'P 1'
#
loop_
_entity.id
_entity.type
_entity.pdbx_description
1 polymer ?
#
loop_
_entity_poly.entity_id
_entity_poly.type
_entity_poly.pdbx_seq_one_letter_code
_entity_poly.pdbx_strand_id
1 'polypeptide(L)'
;LKSKTRSDIEVTSIYFQNQIDVSDTLKLMIGGRHDTFDITVADIKSETFQSREDKEFSPRAGVIFKPFENVSWYYSYSESFLPRSGEQYKELTASSASLDPDVYESSEFGVKVSISESLSFAAAYFDSKQIIATRDASGEGEEIVGLRVDGLEFELKGKVNDRMSLAIGYSSMDGKTSLGGEPREIPEHMLSLYANYEVSEKFGWAFGMTRQGESNISNNKPELILPKYTRIDFGAYYKITDNLSIQMNIENLTDELYFPHSHSTHQASVGEPFNTRVSIRKTF
;
A
#
# COMPACT_ATOMS: atom_id res chain seq x y z
N LEU A 1 -7.66 -16.06 -28.21
CA LEU A 1 -6.58 -15.44 -27.44
C LEU A 1 -5.93 -14.37 -28.30
N LYS A 2 -5.86 -13.12 -27.83
CA LYS A 2 -5.21 -12.00 -28.55
C LYS A 2 -3.69 -12.13 -28.58
N SER A 3 -3.09 -12.59 -27.46
CA SER A 3 -1.65 -12.84 -27.34
C SER A 3 -1.38 -14.13 -26.57
N LYS A 4 -0.21 -14.70 -26.73
CA LYS A 4 0.33 -15.80 -25.93
C LYS A 4 1.82 -15.55 -25.75
N THR A 5 2.20 -15.12 -24.55
CA THR A 5 3.59 -14.79 -24.19
C THR A 5 4.18 -15.84 -23.26
N ARG A 6 5.48 -16.05 -23.38
CA ARG A 6 6.32 -16.78 -22.43
C ARG A 6 7.44 -15.84 -21.98
N SER A 7 7.64 -15.73 -20.68
CA SER A 7 8.72 -14.95 -20.09
C SER A 7 9.65 -15.89 -19.33
N ASP A 8 10.94 -15.79 -19.61
CA ASP A 8 12.01 -16.46 -18.87
C ASP A 8 12.83 -15.34 -18.17
N ILE A 9 12.97 -15.42 -16.85
CA ILE A 9 13.59 -14.37 -16.02
C ILE A 9 14.59 -15.01 -15.07
N GLU A 10 15.82 -14.46 -15.06
CA GLU A 10 16.82 -14.75 -14.05
C GLU A 10 17.16 -13.47 -13.29
N VAL A 11 17.20 -13.54 -11.95
CA VAL A 11 17.47 -12.38 -11.10
C VAL A 11 18.63 -12.68 -10.18
N THR A 12 19.66 -11.85 -10.24
CA THR A 12 20.78 -11.87 -9.30
C THR A 12 20.79 -10.58 -8.50
N SER A 13 20.88 -10.68 -7.17
CA SER A 13 20.79 -9.55 -6.29
C SER A 13 21.84 -9.57 -5.20
N ILE A 14 22.44 -8.39 -4.93
CA ILE A 14 23.33 -8.16 -3.80
C ILE A 14 22.79 -6.97 -3.02
N TYR A 15 22.68 -7.09 -1.70
CA TYR A 15 22.23 -6.00 -0.86
C TYR A 15 23.10 -5.87 0.39
N PHE A 16 23.11 -4.65 0.94
CA PHE A 16 23.66 -4.36 2.26
C PHE A 16 22.72 -3.42 3.00
N GLN A 17 22.74 -3.50 4.32
CA GLN A 17 22.07 -2.55 5.20
C GLN A 17 22.87 -2.46 6.50
N ASN A 18 23.08 -1.23 6.96
CA ASN A 18 23.73 -0.96 8.23
C ASN A 18 22.91 0.04 9.04
N GLN A 19 22.75 -0.23 10.33
CA GLN A 19 22.22 0.70 11.32
C GLN A 19 23.35 1.12 12.24
N ILE A 20 23.54 2.41 12.40
CA ILE A 20 24.63 3.02 13.17
C ILE A 20 24.01 3.79 14.33
N ASP A 21 24.31 3.37 15.55
CA ASP A 21 23.95 4.11 16.76
C ASP A 21 25.01 5.19 16.99
N VAL A 22 24.70 6.43 16.54
CA VAL A 22 25.61 7.58 16.65
C VAL A 22 25.67 8.08 18.10
N SER A 23 24.52 8.02 18.80
CA SER A 23 24.37 8.31 20.21
C SER A 23 23.15 7.58 20.78
N ASP A 24 22.88 7.73 22.08
CA ASP A 24 21.67 7.18 22.70
C ASP A 24 20.36 7.72 22.08
N THR A 25 20.44 8.91 21.48
CA THR A 25 19.28 9.59 20.91
C THR A 25 19.26 9.62 19.38
N LEU A 26 20.37 9.28 18.70
CA LEU A 26 20.48 9.40 17.24
C LEU A 26 20.93 8.08 16.62
N LYS A 27 20.14 7.59 15.68
CA LYS A 27 20.46 6.42 14.85
C LYS A 27 20.41 6.79 13.37
N LEU A 28 21.35 6.25 12.61
CA LEU A 28 21.37 6.35 11.15
C LEU A 28 21.17 4.96 10.55
N MET A 29 20.47 4.92 9.43
CA MET A 29 20.33 3.73 8.60
C MET A 29 20.80 4.07 7.20
N ILE A 30 21.68 3.24 6.64
CA ILE A 30 22.10 3.30 5.24
C ILE A 30 22.07 1.90 4.65
N GLY A 31 21.70 1.81 3.41
CA GLY A 31 21.66 0.53 2.71
C GLY A 31 21.44 0.72 1.23
N GLY A 32 21.51 -0.37 0.52
CA GLY A 32 21.21 -0.41 -0.90
C GLY A 32 21.16 -1.84 -1.41
N ARG A 33 20.53 -1.99 -2.55
CA ARG A 33 20.40 -3.25 -3.25
C ARG A 33 20.76 -3.04 -4.71
N HIS A 34 21.61 -3.88 -5.24
CA HIS A 34 21.90 -3.95 -6.67
C HIS A 34 21.28 -5.20 -7.24
N ASP A 35 20.44 -5.02 -8.24
CA ASP A 35 19.73 -6.09 -8.94
C ASP A 35 20.17 -6.16 -10.40
N THR A 36 20.34 -7.38 -10.90
CA THR A 36 20.47 -7.66 -12.33
C THR A 36 19.33 -8.58 -12.72
N PHE A 37 18.53 -8.16 -13.69
CA PHE A 37 17.41 -8.90 -14.26
C PHE A 37 17.75 -9.26 -15.70
N ASP A 38 17.96 -10.54 -15.98
CA ASP A 38 18.04 -11.08 -17.33
C ASP A 38 16.64 -11.53 -17.76
N ILE A 39 16.07 -10.85 -18.73
CA ILE A 39 14.66 -11.00 -19.11
C ILE A 39 14.56 -11.36 -20.57
N THR A 40 13.85 -12.43 -20.89
CA THR A 40 13.44 -12.78 -22.26
C THR A 40 11.94 -12.93 -22.33
N VAL A 41 11.31 -12.20 -23.23
CA VAL A 41 9.86 -12.26 -23.48
C VAL A 41 9.64 -12.70 -24.92
N ALA A 42 8.99 -13.84 -25.10
CA ALA A 42 8.62 -14.41 -26.40
C ALA A 42 7.13 -14.30 -26.64
N ASP A 43 6.72 -13.76 -27.79
CA ASP A 43 5.36 -13.90 -28.29
C ASP A 43 5.29 -15.17 -29.17
N ILE A 44 4.59 -16.18 -28.63
CA ILE A 44 4.51 -17.51 -29.25
C ILE A 44 3.68 -17.47 -30.56
N LYS A 45 2.82 -16.45 -30.74
CA LYS A 45 2.01 -16.35 -31.94
C LYS A 45 2.73 -15.71 -33.12
N SER A 46 3.51 -14.67 -32.84
CA SER A 46 4.29 -13.97 -33.86
C SER A 46 5.69 -14.58 -34.04
N GLU A 47 6.06 -15.56 -33.21
CA GLU A 47 7.39 -16.20 -33.18
C GLU A 47 8.52 -15.16 -33.02
N THR A 48 8.24 -14.09 -32.29
CA THR A 48 9.22 -13.02 -31.98
C THR A 48 9.63 -13.08 -30.52
N PHE A 49 10.85 -12.65 -30.22
CA PHE A 49 11.32 -12.50 -28.85
C PHE A 49 12.10 -11.21 -28.69
N GLN A 50 12.15 -10.72 -27.46
CA GLN A 50 12.98 -9.61 -27.01
C GLN A 50 13.69 -10.04 -25.74
N SER A 51 14.99 -9.75 -25.67
CA SER A 51 15.79 -9.98 -24.46
C SER A 51 16.42 -8.68 -24.02
N ARG A 52 16.51 -8.51 -22.69
CA ARG A 52 17.13 -7.33 -22.08
C ARG A 52 17.73 -7.71 -20.71
N GLU A 53 18.83 -7.07 -20.38
CA GLU A 53 19.39 -7.03 -19.03
C GLU A 53 19.10 -5.66 -18.41
N ASP A 54 18.40 -5.61 -17.27
CA ASP A 54 18.19 -4.43 -16.44
C ASP A 54 19.08 -4.51 -15.21
N LYS A 55 19.90 -3.47 -14.96
CA LYS A 55 20.78 -3.36 -13.80
C LYS A 55 20.47 -2.08 -13.07
N GLU A 56 20.00 -2.20 -11.84
CA GLU A 56 19.60 -1.05 -11.04
C GLU A 56 20.16 -1.13 -9.62
N PHE A 57 20.43 0.04 -9.07
CA PHE A 57 20.80 0.21 -7.68
C PHE A 57 19.72 0.97 -6.93
N SER A 58 19.13 0.36 -5.92
CA SER A 58 18.07 0.91 -5.08
C SER A 58 18.66 1.34 -3.73
N PRO A 59 19.01 2.62 -3.55
CA PRO A 59 19.51 3.14 -2.29
C PRO A 59 18.40 3.28 -1.24
N ARG A 60 18.79 3.24 0.04
CA ARG A 60 17.94 3.61 1.16
C ARG A 60 18.76 4.30 2.23
N ALA A 61 18.17 5.32 2.84
CA ALA A 61 18.76 6.04 3.95
C ALA A 61 17.68 6.43 4.96
N GLY A 62 18.06 6.56 6.21
CA GLY A 62 17.13 7.00 7.24
C GLY A 62 17.88 7.58 8.44
N VAL A 63 17.19 8.43 9.17
CA VAL A 63 17.63 8.97 10.45
C VAL A 63 16.49 8.83 11.45
N ILE A 64 16.82 8.42 12.68
CA ILE A 64 15.89 8.34 13.80
C ILE A 64 16.46 9.16 14.93
N PHE A 65 15.69 10.13 15.41
CA PHE A 65 16.03 10.97 16.56
C PHE A 65 15.04 10.72 17.68
N LYS A 66 15.55 10.30 18.83
CA LYS A 66 14.79 9.99 20.05
C LYS A 66 15.12 11.01 21.14
N PRO A 67 14.47 12.19 21.16
CA PRO A 67 14.71 13.18 22.22
C PRO A 67 14.23 12.70 23.58
N PHE A 68 13.26 11.79 23.61
CA PHE A 68 12.70 11.16 24.81
C PHE A 68 12.51 9.67 24.57
N GLU A 69 12.47 8.85 25.61
CA GLU A 69 12.33 7.40 25.51
C GLU A 69 11.06 6.97 24.74
N ASN A 70 10.00 7.75 24.88
CA ASN A 70 8.69 7.48 24.29
C ASN A 70 8.41 8.23 22.98
N VAL A 71 9.36 9.04 22.46
CA VAL A 71 9.17 9.82 21.22
C VAL A 71 10.30 9.54 20.25
N SER A 72 9.96 9.19 19.02
CA SER A 72 10.90 8.99 17.93
C SER A 72 10.46 9.80 16.71
N TRP A 73 11.29 10.76 16.30
CA TRP A 73 11.20 11.40 15.00
C TRP A 73 12.02 10.61 13.99
N TYR A 74 11.56 10.54 12.76
CA TYR A 74 12.31 9.88 11.71
C TYR A 74 12.16 10.57 10.36
N TYR A 75 13.16 10.39 9.54
CA TYR A 75 13.11 10.64 8.12
C TYR A 75 13.65 9.40 7.40
N SER A 76 13.00 8.99 6.32
CA SER A 76 13.47 7.90 5.47
C SER A 76 13.38 8.30 4.01
N TYR A 77 14.33 7.80 3.23
CA TYR A 77 14.37 7.87 1.79
C TYR A 77 14.68 6.49 1.22
N SER A 78 14.01 6.10 0.16
CA SER A 78 14.28 4.86 -0.55
C SER A 78 13.93 4.99 -2.03
N GLU A 79 14.70 4.28 -2.85
CA GLU A 79 14.38 4.05 -4.25
C GLU A 79 14.09 2.57 -4.49
N SER A 80 13.26 2.31 -5.49
CA SER A 80 13.01 1.00 -6.06
C SER A 80 12.76 1.16 -7.56
N PHE A 81 12.74 0.07 -8.31
CA PHE A 81 12.52 0.14 -9.74
C PHE A 81 11.58 -0.97 -10.22
N LEU A 82 11.00 -0.76 -11.39
CA LEU A 82 10.23 -1.74 -12.13
C LEU A 82 10.98 -2.07 -13.43
N PRO A 83 11.40 -3.33 -13.64
CA PRO A 83 12.03 -3.75 -14.89
C PRO A 83 11.20 -3.39 -16.11
N ARG A 84 11.84 -3.11 -17.22
CA ARG A 84 11.17 -2.63 -18.44
C ARG A 84 10.13 -3.57 -19.02
N SER A 85 10.17 -4.83 -18.67
CA SER A 85 9.15 -5.83 -19.00
C SER A 85 7.84 -5.69 -18.24
N GLY A 86 7.74 -4.74 -17.30
CA GLY A 86 6.57 -4.47 -16.46
C GLY A 86 6.35 -5.50 -15.36
N GLU A 87 5.35 -5.28 -14.52
CA GLU A 87 5.03 -6.10 -13.34
C GLU A 87 4.80 -7.59 -13.65
N GLN A 88 4.30 -7.91 -14.84
CA GLN A 88 4.05 -9.30 -15.25
C GLN A 88 5.15 -9.85 -16.18
N TYR A 89 6.25 -9.13 -16.34
CA TYR A 89 7.37 -9.49 -17.22
C TYR A 89 6.96 -9.89 -18.65
N LYS A 90 5.99 -9.20 -19.22
CA LYS A 90 5.43 -9.52 -20.55
C LYS A 90 5.40 -8.35 -21.53
N GLU A 91 5.82 -7.16 -21.11
CA GLU A 91 5.61 -5.91 -21.84
C GLU A 91 6.82 -5.43 -22.63
N LEU A 92 7.86 -6.27 -22.74
CA LEU A 92 9.06 -5.94 -23.49
C LEU A 92 8.78 -5.96 -24.99
N THR A 93 8.91 -4.79 -25.62
CA THR A 93 8.74 -4.60 -27.06
C THR A 93 10.01 -3.99 -27.68
N ALA A 94 10.19 -4.10 -28.99
CA ALA A 94 11.32 -3.48 -29.67
C ALA A 94 11.41 -1.97 -29.44
N SER A 95 10.27 -1.27 -29.31
CA SER A 95 10.22 0.17 -29.06
C SER A 95 10.53 0.54 -27.62
N SER A 96 10.22 -0.33 -26.64
CA SER A 96 10.47 -0.07 -25.22
C SER A 96 11.79 -0.64 -24.72
N ALA A 97 12.42 -1.56 -25.47
CA ALA A 97 13.63 -2.26 -25.05
C ALA A 97 14.86 -1.35 -24.85
N SER A 98 14.85 -0.14 -25.40
CA SER A 98 15.95 0.83 -25.26
C SER A 98 15.69 1.94 -24.23
N LEU A 99 14.54 1.92 -23.55
CA LEU A 99 14.23 2.88 -22.48
C LEU A 99 14.64 2.28 -21.13
N ASP A 100 15.02 3.12 -20.18
CA ASP A 100 15.39 2.68 -18.84
C ASP A 100 14.18 2.17 -18.05
N PRO A 101 14.40 1.35 -17.01
CA PRO A 101 13.36 0.95 -16.07
C PRO A 101 12.66 2.15 -15.42
N ASP A 102 11.41 1.96 -14.99
CA ASP A 102 10.75 2.98 -14.19
C ASP A 102 11.32 2.97 -12.77
N VAL A 103 11.61 4.15 -12.22
CA VAL A 103 12.13 4.33 -10.87
C VAL A 103 11.05 4.87 -9.95
N TYR A 104 11.00 4.37 -8.73
CA TYR A 104 10.11 4.84 -7.67
C TYR A 104 10.94 5.43 -6.55
N GLU A 105 10.74 6.70 -6.26
CA GLU A 105 11.31 7.40 -5.12
C GLU A 105 10.25 7.53 -4.03
N SER A 106 10.63 7.32 -2.78
CA SER A 106 9.77 7.56 -1.63
C SER A 106 10.55 8.23 -0.51
N SER A 107 9.99 9.29 0.03
CA SER A 107 10.48 9.95 1.23
C SER A 107 9.36 10.08 2.25
N GLU A 108 9.71 9.92 3.53
CA GLU A 108 8.76 10.00 4.62
C GLU A 108 9.43 10.69 5.82
N PHE A 109 8.72 11.64 6.40
CA PHE A 109 9.07 12.28 7.66
C PHE A 109 7.94 12.06 8.66
N GLY A 110 8.26 11.54 9.84
CA GLY A 110 7.22 11.23 10.81
C GLY A 110 7.68 11.25 12.25
N VAL A 111 6.69 11.06 13.12
CA VAL A 111 6.84 10.91 14.54
C VAL A 111 6.09 9.67 15.02
N LYS A 112 6.72 8.91 15.93
CA LYS A 112 6.09 7.81 16.68
C LYS A 112 6.16 8.11 18.15
N VAL A 113 5.03 7.97 18.84
CA VAL A 113 4.89 8.27 20.26
C VAL A 113 4.31 7.05 20.97
N SER A 114 5.02 6.49 21.93
CA SER A 114 4.47 5.53 22.88
C SER A 114 3.70 6.29 23.96
N ILE A 115 2.36 6.33 23.85
CA ILE A 115 1.48 7.00 24.82
C ILE A 115 1.49 6.23 26.15
N SER A 116 1.51 4.90 26.06
CA SER A 116 1.71 3.97 27.17
C SER A 116 2.46 2.74 26.68
N GLU A 117 2.72 1.76 27.55
CA GLU A 117 3.36 0.49 27.16
C GLU A 117 2.56 -0.29 26.08
N SER A 118 1.26 -0.04 25.98
CA SER A 118 0.35 -0.76 25.12
C SER A 118 -0.39 0.09 24.07
N LEU A 119 -0.20 1.42 24.06
CA LEU A 119 -0.85 2.35 23.14
C LEU A 119 0.19 3.23 22.45
N SER A 120 0.18 3.26 21.15
CA SER A 120 1.08 4.05 20.30
C SER A 120 0.31 4.95 19.35
N PHE A 121 0.92 6.08 19.03
CA PHE A 121 0.48 7.02 18.00
C PHE A 121 1.62 7.21 17.00
N ALA A 122 1.28 7.32 15.72
CA ALA A 122 2.19 7.72 14.66
C ALA A 122 1.54 8.79 13.78
N ALA A 123 2.35 9.70 13.28
CA ALA A 123 1.97 10.65 12.25
C ALA A 123 3.12 10.78 11.26
N ALA A 124 2.82 10.81 9.96
CA ALA A 124 3.81 10.93 8.91
C ALA A 124 3.30 11.81 7.77
N TYR A 125 4.24 12.52 7.13
CA TYR A 125 4.09 13.07 5.79
C TYR A 125 4.95 12.25 4.85
N PHE A 126 4.38 11.83 3.72
CA PHE A 126 5.09 11.10 2.69
C PHE A 126 5.00 11.79 1.33
N ASP A 127 6.01 11.59 0.49
CA ASP A 127 6.06 12.01 -0.92
C ASP A 127 6.63 10.83 -1.72
N SER A 128 5.83 10.29 -2.62
CA SER A 128 6.18 9.15 -3.47
C SER A 128 6.02 9.52 -4.94
N LYS A 129 7.03 9.20 -5.75
CA LYS A 129 7.05 9.51 -7.18
C LYS A 129 7.37 8.26 -7.98
N GLN A 130 6.73 8.12 -9.12
CA GLN A 130 7.15 7.24 -10.20
C GLN A 130 7.80 8.06 -11.29
N ILE A 131 9.06 7.79 -11.57
CA ILE A 131 9.81 8.37 -12.69
C ILE A 131 9.75 7.35 -13.82
N ILE A 132 9.18 7.74 -14.94
CA ILE A 132 9.03 6.89 -16.11
C ILE A 132 9.98 7.35 -17.22
N ALA A 133 10.65 6.40 -17.86
CA ALA A 133 11.42 6.66 -19.07
C ALA A 133 10.49 6.64 -20.29
N THR A 134 10.49 7.71 -21.05
CA THR A 134 9.68 7.93 -22.25
C THR A 134 10.55 8.47 -23.40
N ARG A 135 9.93 8.84 -24.50
CA ARG A 135 10.60 9.53 -25.61
C ARG A 135 9.98 10.90 -25.78
N ASP A 136 10.85 11.88 -25.97
CA ASP A 136 10.44 13.25 -26.31
C ASP A 136 9.91 13.35 -27.76
N ALA A 137 9.54 14.57 -28.18
CA ALA A 137 9.03 14.83 -29.51
C ALA A 137 10.08 14.60 -30.65
N SER A 138 11.39 14.58 -30.32
CA SER A 138 12.47 14.25 -31.25
C SER A 138 12.74 12.74 -31.33
N GLY A 139 12.15 11.94 -30.43
CA GLY A 139 12.36 10.51 -30.33
C GLY A 139 13.55 10.11 -29.45
N GLU A 140 14.17 11.06 -28.77
CA GLU A 140 15.21 10.81 -27.78
C GLU A 140 14.60 10.41 -26.44
N GLY A 141 15.32 9.61 -25.65
CA GLY A 141 14.89 9.19 -24.31
C GLY A 141 14.87 10.37 -23.34
N GLU A 142 13.80 10.49 -22.57
CA GLU A 142 13.68 11.44 -21.47
C GLU A 142 13.03 10.75 -20.25
N GLU A 143 13.31 11.27 -19.07
CA GLU A 143 12.66 10.88 -17.83
C GLU A 143 11.67 11.94 -17.37
N ILE A 144 10.47 11.54 -17.03
CA ILE A 144 9.42 12.43 -16.52
C ILE A 144 8.80 11.83 -15.24
N VAL A 145 8.28 12.70 -14.37
CA VAL A 145 7.44 12.25 -13.25
C VAL A 145 6.10 11.80 -13.82
N GLY A 146 5.90 10.49 -13.89
CA GLY A 146 4.67 9.87 -14.41
C GLY A 146 3.52 9.95 -13.42
N LEU A 147 3.84 9.78 -12.12
CA LEU A 147 2.91 9.85 -11.02
C LEU A 147 3.62 10.41 -9.78
N ARG A 148 2.94 11.28 -9.04
CA ARG A 148 3.33 11.70 -7.68
C ARG A 148 2.13 11.57 -6.77
N VAL A 149 2.35 11.04 -5.58
CA VAL A 149 1.37 11.01 -4.50
C VAL A 149 2.05 11.47 -3.23
N ASP A 150 1.52 12.51 -2.62
CA ASP A 150 1.98 12.96 -1.31
C ASP A 150 0.80 13.09 -0.34
N GLY A 151 1.09 13.06 0.96
CA GLY A 151 0.00 13.08 1.91
C GLY A 151 0.44 12.97 3.36
N LEU A 152 -0.58 12.95 4.22
CA LEU A 152 -0.46 12.80 5.66
C LEU A 152 -1.10 11.48 6.09
N GLU A 153 -0.44 10.77 6.99
CA GLU A 153 -0.97 9.58 7.64
C GLU A 153 -0.94 9.72 9.15
N PHE A 154 -1.98 9.18 9.79
CA PHE A 154 -2.12 9.11 11.24
C PHE A 154 -2.52 7.70 11.64
N GLU A 155 -1.87 7.14 12.64
CA GLU A 155 -2.22 5.87 13.26
C GLU A 155 -2.30 6.01 14.77
N LEU A 156 -3.38 5.49 15.38
CA LEU A 156 -3.48 5.25 16.81
C LEU A 156 -3.82 3.78 17.03
N LYS A 157 -2.96 3.05 17.75
CA LYS A 157 -3.12 1.60 17.87
C LYS A 157 -2.67 1.08 19.22
N GLY A 158 -3.49 0.21 19.79
CA GLY A 158 -3.16 -0.50 21.02
C GLY A 158 -4.29 -0.59 22.01
N LYS A 159 -3.95 -0.89 23.26
CA LYS A 159 -4.89 -0.95 24.37
C LYS A 159 -5.03 0.42 25.04
N VAL A 160 -6.27 0.90 25.12
CA VAL A 160 -6.62 2.12 25.86
C VAL A 160 -6.70 1.81 27.37
N ASN A 161 -7.19 0.61 27.69
CA ASN A 161 -7.24 0.05 29.04
C ASN A 161 -7.33 -1.50 28.95
N ASP A 162 -7.44 -2.18 30.08
CA ASP A 162 -7.46 -3.65 30.12
C ASP A 162 -8.61 -4.29 29.32
N ARG A 163 -9.67 -3.54 29.04
CA ARG A 163 -10.88 -4.02 28.35
C ARG A 163 -11.05 -3.50 26.94
N MET A 164 -10.32 -2.43 26.54
CA MET A 164 -10.55 -1.76 25.28
C MET A 164 -9.27 -1.68 24.45
N SER A 165 -9.32 -2.17 23.23
CA SER A 165 -8.29 -2.02 22.20
C SER A 165 -8.84 -1.22 21.02
N LEU A 166 -8.02 -0.34 20.45
CA LEU A 166 -8.33 0.46 19.28
C LEU A 166 -7.26 0.27 18.19
N ALA A 167 -7.70 0.41 16.95
CA ALA A 167 -6.84 0.70 15.82
C ALA A 167 -7.58 1.73 14.94
N ILE A 168 -6.98 2.89 14.77
CA ILE A 168 -7.51 3.99 13.96
C ILE A 168 -6.40 4.37 12.97
N GLY A 169 -6.71 4.39 11.70
CA GLY A 169 -5.84 4.87 10.63
C GLY A 169 -6.58 5.92 9.80
N TYR A 170 -5.91 7.02 9.51
CA TYR A 170 -6.41 8.05 8.61
C TYR A 170 -5.31 8.46 7.65
N SER A 171 -5.64 8.58 6.36
CA SER A 171 -4.77 9.15 5.35
C SER A 171 -5.48 10.24 4.56
N SER A 172 -4.73 11.29 4.24
CA SER A 172 -5.12 12.33 3.29
C SER A 172 -4.06 12.39 2.20
N MET A 173 -4.45 12.22 0.95
CA MET A 173 -3.54 12.06 -0.18
C MET A 173 -3.87 13.05 -1.29
N ASP A 174 -2.84 13.65 -1.90
CA ASP A 174 -2.93 14.40 -3.17
C ASP A 174 -2.11 13.64 -4.21
N GLY A 175 -2.75 13.24 -5.30
CA GLY A 175 -2.13 12.52 -6.39
C GLY A 175 -2.17 13.32 -7.69
N LYS A 176 -1.05 13.31 -8.44
CA LYS A 176 -0.95 13.96 -9.75
C LYS A 176 -0.25 13.09 -10.76
N THR A 177 -0.85 12.98 -11.94
CA THR A 177 -0.23 12.36 -13.11
C THR A 177 0.68 13.35 -13.83
N SER A 178 1.51 12.88 -14.77
CA SER A 178 2.36 13.72 -15.63
C SER A 178 1.59 14.82 -16.39
N LEU A 179 0.30 14.63 -16.63
CA LEU A 179 -0.57 15.59 -17.29
C LEU A 179 -1.30 16.52 -16.32
N GLY A 180 -1.02 16.43 -15.01
CA GLY A 180 -1.63 17.25 -13.96
C GLY A 180 -3.02 16.80 -13.53
N GLY A 181 -3.53 15.68 -14.06
CA GLY A 181 -4.79 15.06 -13.64
C GLY A 181 -4.64 14.21 -12.38
N GLU A 182 -5.75 13.93 -11.72
CA GLU A 182 -5.80 13.01 -10.59
C GLU A 182 -5.60 11.55 -11.04
N PRO A 183 -4.78 10.76 -10.33
CA PRO A 183 -4.55 9.37 -10.67
C PRO A 183 -5.75 8.49 -10.35
N ARG A 184 -5.83 7.37 -11.05
CA ARG A 184 -6.84 6.34 -10.82
C ARG A 184 -6.69 5.70 -9.44
N GLU A 185 -7.82 5.48 -8.77
CA GLU A 185 -7.94 4.71 -7.52
C GLU A 185 -7.12 5.24 -6.33
N ILE A 186 -6.83 6.53 -6.33
CA ILE A 186 -6.24 7.22 -5.18
C ILE A 186 -7.31 8.16 -4.60
N PRO A 187 -8.00 7.76 -3.51
CA PRO A 187 -8.96 8.62 -2.84
C PRO A 187 -8.24 9.70 -2.04
N GLU A 188 -8.80 10.92 -2.01
CA GLU A 188 -8.23 12.01 -1.20
C GLU A 188 -8.18 11.69 0.30
N HIS A 189 -9.13 10.90 0.79
CA HIS A 189 -9.25 10.59 2.22
C HIS A 189 -9.63 9.12 2.44
N MET A 190 -8.96 8.48 3.39
CA MET A 190 -9.33 7.17 3.91
C MET A 190 -9.33 7.21 5.43
N LEU A 191 -10.35 6.62 6.05
CA LEU A 191 -10.45 6.41 7.49
C LEU A 191 -10.79 4.95 7.77
N SER A 192 -10.00 4.32 8.61
CA SER A 192 -10.26 2.99 9.14
C SER A 192 -10.29 3.04 10.66
N LEU A 193 -11.30 2.46 11.26
CA LEU A 193 -11.44 2.36 12.71
C LEU A 193 -11.82 0.93 13.07
N TYR A 194 -11.11 0.37 14.03
CA TYR A 194 -11.46 -0.89 14.67
C TYR A 194 -11.41 -0.71 16.19
N ALA A 195 -12.45 -1.14 16.88
CA ALA A 195 -12.53 -1.14 18.32
C ALA A 195 -12.96 -2.53 18.81
N ASN A 196 -12.30 -3.03 19.84
CA ASN A 196 -12.68 -4.25 20.54
C ASN A 196 -12.88 -3.93 22.02
N TYR A 197 -13.99 -4.36 22.60
CA TYR A 197 -14.30 -4.13 23.99
C TYR A 197 -14.73 -5.41 24.73
N GLU A 198 -14.03 -5.72 25.77
CA GLU A 198 -14.33 -6.84 26.69
C GLU A 198 -15.29 -6.36 27.80
N VAL A 199 -16.59 -6.60 27.62
CA VAL A 199 -17.62 -6.24 28.60
C VAL A 199 -17.42 -7.04 29.89
N SER A 200 -17.06 -8.32 29.74
CA SER A 200 -16.75 -9.25 30.84
C SER A 200 -15.79 -10.33 30.36
N GLU A 201 -15.31 -11.19 31.25
CA GLU A 201 -14.48 -12.36 30.89
C GLU A 201 -15.15 -13.28 29.85
N LYS A 202 -16.50 -13.26 29.79
CA LYS A 202 -17.27 -14.13 28.89
C LYS A 202 -17.79 -13.40 27.63
N PHE A 203 -17.99 -12.10 27.68
CA PHE A 203 -18.66 -11.36 26.60
C PHE A 203 -17.85 -10.15 26.15
N GLY A 204 -17.72 -10.01 24.86
CA GLY A 204 -17.15 -8.83 24.24
C GLY A 204 -17.75 -8.57 22.86
N TRP A 205 -17.49 -7.38 22.35
CA TRP A 205 -17.92 -6.94 21.02
C TRP A 205 -16.78 -6.24 20.30
N ALA A 206 -16.88 -6.21 18.98
CA ALA A 206 -16.00 -5.48 18.11
C ALA A 206 -16.81 -4.59 17.16
N PHE A 207 -16.26 -3.44 16.83
CA PHE A 207 -16.82 -2.51 15.86
C PHE A 207 -15.75 -2.16 14.84
N GLY A 208 -16.12 -2.19 13.56
CA GLY A 208 -15.29 -1.80 12.43
C GLY A 208 -15.98 -0.71 11.63
N MET A 209 -15.20 0.25 11.12
CA MET A 209 -15.67 1.25 10.17
C MET A 209 -14.55 1.53 9.16
N THR A 210 -14.93 1.50 7.89
CA THR A 210 -14.07 1.95 6.79
C THR A 210 -14.81 3.02 6.01
N ARG A 211 -14.19 4.20 5.88
CA ARG A 211 -14.68 5.26 5.02
C ARG A 211 -13.61 5.57 3.98
N GLN A 212 -14.01 5.56 2.73
CA GLN A 212 -13.18 5.93 1.59
C GLN A 212 -13.82 7.12 0.87
N GLY A 213 -13.00 8.12 0.51
CA GLY A 213 -13.37 9.21 -0.36
C GLY A 213 -13.67 8.72 -1.77
N GLU A 214 -14.15 9.60 -2.62
CA GLU A 214 -14.26 9.31 -4.04
C GLU A 214 -12.88 9.19 -4.69
N SER A 215 -12.79 8.45 -5.78
CA SER A 215 -11.56 8.31 -6.56
C SER A 215 -11.86 8.13 -8.04
N ASN A 216 -10.93 8.52 -8.90
CA ASN A 216 -11.08 8.38 -10.33
C ASN A 216 -10.97 6.93 -10.79
N ILE A 217 -11.74 6.55 -11.79
CA ILE A 217 -11.63 5.24 -12.45
C ILE A 217 -10.50 5.23 -13.50
N SER A 218 -10.17 6.40 -14.04
CA SER A 218 -9.23 6.54 -15.15
C SER A 218 -8.49 7.87 -15.08
N ASN A 219 -7.18 7.86 -15.31
CA ASN A 219 -6.35 9.07 -15.39
C ASN A 219 -6.77 10.03 -16.51
N ASN A 220 -7.50 9.56 -17.53
CA ASN A 220 -7.86 10.33 -18.73
C ASN A 220 -9.36 10.68 -18.80
N LYS A 221 -10.14 10.31 -17.78
CA LYS A 221 -11.60 10.53 -17.74
C LYS A 221 -12.02 10.93 -16.33
N PRO A 222 -11.76 12.17 -15.92
CA PRO A 222 -12.04 12.64 -14.56
C PRO A 222 -13.54 12.66 -14.20
N GLU A 223 -14.42 12.60 -15.19
CA GLU A 223 -15.87 12.49 -14.98
C GLU A 223 -16.33 11.10 -14.51
N LEU A 224 -15.45 10.10 -14.58
CA LEU A 224 -15.76 8.73 -14.15
C LEU A 224 -15.13 8.46 -12.79
N ILE A 225 -15.95 8.46 -11.76
CA ILE A 225 -15.54 8.29 -10.37
C ILE A 225 -16.14 7.04 -9.73
N LEU A 226 -15.39 6.45 -8.81
CA LEU A 226 -15.92 5.57 -7.78
C LEU A 226 -16.47 6.45 -6.65
N PRO A 227 -17.75 6.33 -6.29
CA PRO A 227 -18.34 7.16 -5.24
C PRO A 227 -17.73 6.83 -3.87
N LYS A 228 -17.67 7.83 -3.01
CA LYS A 228 -17.33 7.65 -1.60
C LYS A 228 -18.30 6.70 -0.91
N TYR A 229 -17.82 5.98 0.08
CA TYR A 229 -18.66 5.09 0.89
C TYR A 229 -18.22 5.03 2.35
N THR A 230 -19.11 4.52 3.19
CA THR A 230 -18.82 4.18 4.58
C THR A 230 -19.39 2.81 4.88
N ARG A 231 -18.53 1.83 5.12
CA ARG A 231 -18.90 0.47 5.55
C ARG A 231 -18.74 0.36 7.05
N ILE A 232 -19.73 -0.22 7.71
CA ILE A 232 -19.76 -0.48 9.14
C ILE A 232 -19.88 -1.99 9.36
N ASP A 233 -19.02 -2.53 10.23
CA ASP A 233 -18.99 -3.94 10.61
C ASP A 233 -19.17 -4.05 12.12
N PHE A 234 -19.79 -5.15 12.56
CA PHE A 234 -19.98 -5.42 13.99
C PHE A 234 -19.74 -6.89 14.29
N GLY A 235 -19.08 -7.15 15.40
CA GLY A 235 -18.87 -8.50 15.92
C GLY A 235 -19.22 -8.61 17.39
N ALA A 236 -19.68 -9.78 17.80
CA ALA A 236 -19.87 -10.11 19.20
C ALA A 236 -19.42 -11.54 19.47
N TYR A 237 -18.85 -11.78 20.62
CA TYR A 237 -18.44 -13.11 21.02
C TYR A 237 -18.87 -13.41 22.46
N TYR A 238 -19.18 -14.67 22.70
CA TYR A 238 -19.58 -15.17 24.02
C TYR A 238 -18.92 -16.49 24.31
N LYS A 239 -18.23 -16.60 25.46
CA LYS A 239 -17.68 -17.85 26.00
C LYS A 239 -18.76 -18.55 26.82
N ILE A 240 -19.34 -19.59 26.27
CA ILE A 240 -20.38 -20.40 26.96
C ILE A 240 -19.76 -21.19 28.11
N THR A 241 -18.60 -21.82 27.83
CA THR A 241 -17.72 -22.48 28.79
C THR A 241 -16.27 -22.18 28.45
N ASP A 242 -15.31 -22.65 29.23
CA ASP A 242 -13.89 -22.45 28.97
C ASP A 242 -13.41 -23.03 27.62
N ASN A 243 -14.11 -24.04 27.13
CA ASN A 243 -13.77 -24.72 25.88
C ASN A 243 -14.85 -24.60 24.79
N LEU A 244 -15.92 -23.80 25.00
CA LEU A 244 -16.97 -23.58 24.02
C LEU A 244 -17.28 -22.08 23.89
N SER A 245 -17.16 -21.55 22.69
CA SER A 245 -17.50 -20.16 22.39
C SER A 245 -18.35 -20.05 21.13
N ILE A 246 -19.14 -18.99 21.06
CA ILE A 246 -19.92 -18.59 19.91
C ILE A 246 -19.47 -17.17 19.52
N GLN A 247 -19.37 -16.92 18.22
CA GLN A 247 -19.04 -15.61 17.65
C GLN A 247 -20.01 -15.30 16.53
N MET A 248 -20.50 -14.08 16.50
CA MET A 248 -21.29 -13.52 15.40
C MET A 248 -20.50 -12.35 14.79
N ASN A 249 -20.39 -12.33 13.48
CA ASN A 249 -19.86 -11.21 12.72
C ASN A 249 -20.93 -10.75 11.73
N ILE A 250 -21.15 -9.46 11.68
CA ILE A 250 -22.02 -8.77 10.73
C ILE A 250 -21.10 -7.86 9.91
N GLU A 251 -21.05 -8.11 8.63
CA GLU A 251 -20.29 -7.29 7.67
C GLU A 251 -21.28 -6.40 6.92
N ASN A 252 -20.88 -5.15 6.67
CA ASN A 252 -21.71 -4.15 6.03
C ASN A 252 -23.09 -4.01 6.70
N LEU A 253 -23.08 -3.66 8.00
CA LEU A 253 -24.27 -3.58 8.86
C LEU A 253 -25.37 -2.66 8.29
N THR A 254 -25.00 -1.67 7.53
CA THR A 254 -25.92 -0.67 6.94
C THR A 254 -26.40 -1.05 5.54
N ASP A 255 -25.95 -2.18 5.00
CA ASP A 255 -26.21 -2.64 3.61
C ASP A 255 -25.88 -1.56 2.56
N GLU A 256 -24.75 -0.89 2.77
CA GLU A 256 -24.27 0.15 1.86
C GLU A 256 -23.87 -0.47 0.52
N LEU A 257 -24.37 0.07 -0.59
CA LEU A 257 -23.88 -0.29 -1.91
C LEU A 257 -22.61 0.49 -2.21
N TYR A 258 -21.47 -0.19 -2.27
CA TYR A 258 -20.18 0.43 -2.48
C TYR A 258 -19.33 -0.27 -3.52
N PHE A 259 -18.36 0.48 -4.07
CA PHE A 259 -17.45 0.03 -5.12
C PHE A 259 -16.02 0.27 -4.65
N PRO A 260 -15.33 -0.73 -4.06
CA PRO A 260 -14.02 -0.53 -3.48
C PRO A 260 -12.90 -0.29 -4.50
N HIS A 261 -13.05 -0.78 -5.71
CA HIS A 261 -12.07 -0.64 -6.78
C HIS A 261 -12.69 -0.86 -8.18
N SER A 262 -11.95 -0.46 -9.22
CA SER A 262 -12.30 -0.69 -10.62
C SER A 262 -11.15 -1.35 -11.38
N HIS A 263 -11.48 -2.19 -12.36
CA HIS A 263 -10.46 -2.69 -13.28
C HIS A 263 -10.11 -1.66 -14.36
N SER A 264 -11.09 -0.89 -14.79
CA SER A 264 -11.00 0.17 -15.82
C SER A 264 -12.37 0.85 -15.93
N THR A 265 -12.56 1.68 -16.95
CA THR A 265 -13.82 2.37 -17.26
C THR A 265 -15.00 1.44 -17.59
N HIS A 266 -14.78 0.15 -17.78
CA HIS A 266 -15.81 -0.82 -18.16
C HIS A 266 -16.19 -1.81 -17.05
N GLN A 267 -15.52 -1.77 -15.89
CA GLN A 267 -15.78 -2.73 -14.82
C GLN A 267 -15.38 -2.15 -13.45
N ALA A 268 -16.33 -2.09 -12.53
CA ALA A 268 -16.10 -1.85 -11.12
C ALA A 268 -16.51 -3.08 -10.31
N SER A 269 -15.79 -3.36 -9.23
CA SER A 269 -16.15 -4.42 -8.30
C SER A 269 -17.20 -3.92 -7.33
N VAL A 270 -18.27 -4.68 -7.15
CA VAL A 270 -19.29 -4.41 -6.14
C VAL A 270 -18.80 -4.98 -4.81
N GLY A 271 -18.87 -4.19 -3.75
CA GLY A 271 -18.56 -4.63 -2.39
C GLY A 271 -19.58 -5.64 -1.86
N GLU A 272 -19.18 -6.38 -0.83
CA GLU A 272 -20.07 -7.36 -0.17
C GLU A 272 -21.30 -6.66 0.41
N PRO A 273 -22.52 -7.16 0.15
CA PRO A 273 -23.73 -6.67 0.79
C PRO A 273 -23.76 -7.03 2.27
N PHE A 274 -24.82 -6.62 2.98
CA PHE A 274 -25.05 -7.09 4.33
C PHE A 274 -24.88 -8.61 4.43
N ASN A 275 -24.01 -9.05 5.33
CA ASN A 275 -23.69 -10.45 5.53
C ASN A 275 -23.55 -10.76 7.03
N THR A 276 -24.04 -11.92 7.45
CA THR A 276 -23.92 -12.40 8.83
C THR A 276 -23.31 -13.78 8.86
N ARG A 277 -22.26 -13.94 9.67
CA ARG A 277 -21.61 -15.23 9.91
C ARG A 277 -21.65 -15.56 11.41
N VAL A 278 -22.12 -16.75 11.72
CA VAL A 278 -22.08 -17.29 13.09
C VAL A 278 -21.11 -18.47 13.13
N SER A 279 -20.22 -18.46 14.09
CA SER A 279 -19.21 -19.50 14.29
C SER A 279 -19.31 -20.06 15.71
N ILE A 280 -19.23 -21.37 15.84
CA ILE A 280 -19.13 -22.05 17.12
C ILE A 280 -17.81 -22.79 17.18
N ARG A 281 -17.01 -22.50 18.20
CA ARG A 281 -15.68 -23.11 18.39
C ARG A 281 -15.70 -23.95 19.69
N LYS A 282 -15.29 -25.20 19.57
CA LYS A 282 -15.06 -26.09 20.68
C LYS A 282 -13.63 -26.63 20.67
N THR A 283 -12.92 -26.50 21.78
CA THR A 283 -11.62 -27.14 22.03
C THR A 283 -11.83 -28.38 22.89
N PHE A 284 -11.04 -29.43 22.62
CA PHE A 284 -11.15 -30.72 23.31
C PHE A 284 -9.94 -30.96 24.19
#